data_c509ab4ef35f4db79f96454f1cb7f60c
#
_entry.id   c509ab4ef35f4db79f96454f1cb7f60c
#
_cell.length_a   1.000
_cell.length_b   1.000
_cell.length_c   1.000
_cell.angle_alpha   90.00
_cell.angle_beta   90.00
_cell.angle_gamma   90.00
#
_symmetry.space_group_name_H-M   'P 1'
#
loop_
_entity.id
_entity.type
_entity.pdbx_description
1 polymer ?
#
loop_
_entity_poly.entity_id
_entity_poly.type
_entity_poly.pdbx_seq_one_letter_code
_entity_poly.pdbx_strand_id
1 'polypeptide(L)'
;NPNNSFHRYKQFKIKKKSGGFRLITAPRNQSFMLLLRYVNEIFKAVYTPSDYAMGFTEGRSVVTNANKHKGHNYVFNTDLKDFFPSIHQARVWKRLQLKPLLFKQPIANVVAGLCSMKEKMEDGSVRYVLPQGAPTSPTITNMICDNLDRRLAGLAKRFGVVYSRYADDITFSSMYNVYHPSGEFRKELKRIVESQGFIMNEDKTRLQKLGTRQEVTGIIVSDKLNVSQKYVRDIRNILYIWRKYGYATAFNKFFPRYKETKGHVKKGNPDMVNVLDGKLMYLKMVKGEDDSVYLRLKMQFDELCNSLHDNTRTTQHGITYVETLPVLEFERKNNTAITIVTTKPKEFYTVHTPQEATEDTQKSISENFIPHRYASFKLGGRMQKASVKKKKKKEDEDRK
;
A
#
# COMPACT_ATOMS: atom_id res chain seq x y z
N ASN A 1 -7.37 30.35 -9.71
CA ASN A 1 -8.48 30.50 -8.78
C ASN A 1 -8.56 29.27 -7.87
N PRO A 2 -8.32 29.40 -6.53
CA PRO A 2 -8.37 28.28 -5.60
C PRO A 2 -9.74 27.58 -5.54
N ASN A 3 -10.80 28.28 -5.92
CA ASN A 3 -12.18 27.78 -5.84
C ASN A 3 -12.61 26.86 -6.99
N ASN A 4 -11.78 26.66 -8.03
CA ASN A 4 -12.13 25.79 -9.16
C ASN A 4 -11.71 24.33 -8.95
N SER A 5 -12.16 23.74 -7.84
CA SER A 5 -11.76 22.40 -7.43
C SER A 5 -12.35 21.27 -8.28
N PHE A 6 -13.46 21.48 -8.99
CA PHE A 6 -14.05 20.46 -9.86
C PHE A 6 -13.13 20.01 -10.99
N HIS A 7 -12.30 20.93 -11.51
CA HIS A 7 -11.39 20.61 -12.60
C HIS A 7 -10.06 19.98 -12.15
N ARG A 8 -9.73 20.10 -10.84
CA ARG A 8 -8.46 19.63 -10.29
C ARG A 8 -8.49 18.17 -9.81
N TYR A 9 -9.65 17.70 -9.40
CA TYR A 9 -9.84 16.34 -8.88
C TYR A 9 -10.73 15.53 -9.82
N LYS A 10 -10.48 14.21 -9.89
CA LYS A 10 -11.31 13.22 -10.54
C LYS A 10 -11.78 12.19 -9.53
N GLN A 11 -13.00 11.73 -9.69
CA GLN A 11 -13.59 10.71 -8.84
C GLN A 11 -13.73 9.38 -9.58
N PHE A 12 -13.49 8.29 -8.88
CA PHE A 12 -13.74 6.94 -9.37
C PHE A 12 -14.08 6.00 -8.20
N LYS A 13 -14.85 4.96 -8.50
CA LYS A 13 -15.28 3.99 -7.49
C LYS A 13 -14.36 2.78 -7.47
N ILE A 14 -14.00 2.32 -6.26
CA ILE A 14 -13.27 1.07 -6.04
C ILE A 14 -14.16 0.14 -5.22
N LYS A 15 -14.29 -1.13 -5.65
CA LYS A 15 -15.06 -2.16 -4.92
C LYS A 15 -14.44 -2.44 -3.56
N LYS A 16 -15.24 -2.41 -2.49
CA LYS A 16 -14.82 -2.80 -1.13
C LYS A 16 -14.83 -4.32 -1.00
N LYS A 17 -13.97 -4.88 -0.14
CA LYS A 17 -13.98 -6.32 0.18
C LYS A 17 -15.27 -6.77 0.88
N SER A 18 -15.90 -5.88 1.64
CA SER A 18 -17.17 -6.12 2.34
C SER A 18 -18.41 -5.92 1.47
N GLY A 19 -18.24 -5.72 0.16
CA GLY A 19 -19.32 -5.30 -0.75
C GLY A 19 -19.42 -3.78 -0.85
N GLY A 20 -20.17 -3.29 -1.85
CA GLY A 20 -20.32 -1.87 -2.13
C GLY A 20 -19.06 -1.22 -2.72
N PHE A 21 -19.06 0.11 -2.78
CA PHE A 21 -17.99 0.89 -3.42
C PHE A 21 -17.42 1.92 -2.45
N ARG A 22 -16.13 2.23 -2.66
CA ARG A 22 -15.46 3.37 -2.04
C ARG A 22 -15.22 4.41 -3.13
N LEU A 23 -15.63 5.64 -2.89
CA LEU A 23 -15.36 6.76 -3.78
C LEU A 23 -13.94 7.27 -3.50
N ILE A 24 -13.10 7.23 -4.51
CA ILE A 24 -11.74 7.79 -4.45
C ILE A 24 -11.73 9.09 -5.25
N THR A 25 -11.15 10.13 -4.65
CA THR A 25 -10.99 11.43 -5.26
C THR A 25 -9.49 11.76 -5.34
N ALA A 26 -8.95 11.64 -6.54
CA ALA A 26 -7.52 11.83 -6.80
C ALA A 26 -7.26 13.06 -7.69
N PRO A 27 -6.09 13.67 -7.61
CA PRO A 27 -5.68 14.73 -8.53
C PRO A 27 -5.83 14.29 -9.99
N ARG A 28 -6.37 15.18 -10.84
CA ARG A 28 -6.70 14.84 -12.23
C ARG A 28 -5.46 14.73 -13.10
N ASN A 29 -4.53 15.65 -12.97
CA ASN A 29 -3.31 15.70 -13.78
C ASN A 29 -2.04 15.48 -12.95
N GLN A 30 -0.97 15.14 -13.63
CA GLN A 30 0.31 14.80 -13.00
C GLN A 30 0.99 16.01 -12.36
N SER A 31 0.88 17.19 -12.96
CA SER A 31 1.48 18.43 -12.41
C SER A 31 0.85 18.79 -11.07
N PHE A 32 -0.48 18.71 -10.97
CA PHE A 32 -1.18 18.96 -9.72
C PHE A 32 -0.87 17.88 -8.67
N MET A 33 -0.76 16.62 -9.08
CA MET A 33 -0.31 15.52 -8.20
C MET A 33 1.09 15.82 -7.65
N LEU A 34 2.01 16.28 -8.49
CA LEU A 34 3.38 16.62 -8.10
C LEU A 34 3.41 17.80 -7.12
N LEU A 35 2.64 18.86 -7.41
CA LEU A 35 2.49 20.01 -6.51
C LEU A 35 2.04 19.55 -5.11
N LEU A 36 0.99 18.72 -5.02
CA LEU A 36 0.50 18.22 -3.74
C LEU A 36 1.51 17.30 -3.03
N ARG A 37 2.35 16.58 -3.75
CA ARG A 37 3.46 15.82 -3.17
C ARG A 37 4.50 16.74 -2.54
N TYR A 38 4.91 17.81 -3.21
CA TYR A 38 5.83 18.80 -2.62
C TYR A 38 5.24 19.47 -1.37
N VAL A 39 3.97 19.86 -1.42
CA VAL A 39 3.27 20.38 -0.23
C VAL A 39 3.28 19.36 0.91
N ASN A 40 3.08 18.08 0.60
CA ASN A 40 3.13 17.01 1.61
C ASN A 40 4.53 16.82 2.19
N GLU A 41 5.59 16.93 1.40
CA GLU A 41 6.97 16.85 1.92
C GLU A 41 7.28 18.03 2.86
N ILE A 42 6.78 19.24 2.56
CA ILE A 42 6.87 20.38 3.49
C ILE A 42 6.15 20.06 4.82
N PHE A 43 4.95 19.48 4.74
CA PHE A 43 4.22 19.10 5.95
C PHE A 43 4.99 18.07 6.78
N LYS A 44 5.53 17.03 6.15
CA LYS A 44 6.31 15.99 6.84
C LYS A 44 7.60 16.51 7.45
N ALA A 45 8.26 17.48 6.80
CA ALA A 45 9.50 18.07 7.31
C ALA A 45 9.29 18.87 8.60
N VAL A 46 8.08 19.41 8.81
CA VAL A 46 7.78 20.30 9.94
C VAL A 46 6.92 19.63 11.02
N TYR A 47 6.09 18.66 10.62
CA TYR A 47 5.13 18.03 11.52
C TYR A 47 5.54 16.63 11.96
N THR A 48 5.62 16.41 13.26
CA THR A 48 5.83 15.09 13.88
C THR A 48 4.48 14.53 14.35
N PRO A 49 4.03 13.39 13.80
CA PRO A 49 2.78 12.76 14.24
C PRO A 49 2.82 12.29 15.68
N SER A 50 1.67 12.35 16.36
CA SER A 50 1.45 11.80 17.70
C SER A 50 1.95 10.34 17.82
N ASP A 51 2.43 9.93 19.01
CA ASP A 51 2.86 8.54 19.29
C ASP A 51 1.73 7.52 19.18
N TYR A 52 0.50 7.98 19.18
CA TYR A 52 -0.69 7.15 19.02
C TYR A 52 -1.13 6.98 17.57
N ALA A 53 -0.68 7.86 16.66
CA ALA A 53 -0.97 7.80 15.23
C ALA A 53 -0.08 6.77 14.53
N MET A 54 -0.58 5.56 14.32
CA MET A 54 0.13 4.46 13.66
C MET A 54 -0.01 4.47 12.15
N GLY A 55 -1.15 4.97 11.63
CA GLY A 55 -1.38 5.10 10.20
C GLY A 55 -0.77 6.37 9.62
N PHE A 56 -0.27 6.29 8.37
CA PHE A 56 0.29 7.42 7.63
C PHE A 56 1.52 8.07 8.29
N THR A 57 2.20 7.34 9.14
CA THR A 57 3.38 7.79 9.88
C THR A 57 4.58 6.97 9.41
N GLU A 58 5.65 7.64 9.03
CA GLU A 58 6.90 7.00 8.61
C GLU A 58 7.49 6.17 9.76
N GLY A 59 8.07 5.02 9.42
CA GLY A 59 8.60 4.07 10.40
C GLY A 59 7.53 3.27 11.18
N ARG A 60 6.23 3.55 10.99
CA ARG A 60 5.13 2.82 11.63
C ARG A 60 4.34 1.99 10.61
N SER A 61 3.83 0.85 11.04
CA SER A 61 3.13 -0.10 10.19
C SER A 61 1.90 -0.70 10.88
N VAL A 62 1.13 -1.49 10.14
CA VAL A 62 0.04 -2.30 10.71
C VAL A 62 0.56 -3.27 11.78
N VAL A 63 1.82 -3.73 11.66
CA VAL A 63 2.46 -4.62 12.62
C VAL A 63 2.82 -3.88 13.91
N THR A 64 3.43 -2.69 13.81
CA THR A 64 3.71 -1.87 14.99
C THR A 64 2.44 -1.46 15.73
N ASN A 65 1.35 -1.19 14.98
CA ASN A 65 0.03 -0.94 15.55
C ASN A 65 -0.49 -2.17 16.32
N ALA A 66 -0.52 -3.32 15.67
CA ALA A 66 -1.02 -4.57 16.25
C ALA A 66 -0.20 -4.99 17.49
N ASN A 67 1.12 -4.78 17.45
CA ASN A 67 2.01 -5.16 18.55
C ASN A 67 1.71 -4.42 19.87
N LYS A 68 1.16 -3.20 19.82
CA LYS A 68 0.71 -2.48 21.03
C LYS A 68 -0.43 -3.19 21.75
N HIS A 69 -1.21 -3.98 21.04
CA HIS A 69 -2.44 -4.63 21.56
C HIS A 69 -2.29 -6.13 21.77
N LYS A 70 -1.08 -6.66 21.58
CA LYS A 70 -0.78 -8.09 21.73
C LYS A 70 -0.91 -8.52 23.20
N GLY A 71 -1.50 -9.70 23.44
CA GLY A 71 -1.59 -10.33 24.76
C GLY A 71 -2.62 -9.71 25.72
N HIS A 72 -3.52 -8.86 25.23
CA HIS A 72 -4.60 -8.32 26.04
C HIS A 72 -5.86 -9.18 25.98
N ASN A 73 -6.58 -9.26 27.11
CA ASN A 73 -7.81 -10.06 27.21
C ASN A 73 -8.97 -9.46 26.41
N TYR A 74 -8.97 -8.14 26.24
CA TYR A 74 -10.02 -7.40 25.55
C TYR A 74 -9.42 -6.46 24.53
N VAL A 75 -9.93 -6.50 23.30
CA VAL A 75 -9.59 -5.58 22.22
C VAL A 75 -10.88 -4.93 21.72
N PHE A 76 -10.96 -3.63 21.85
CA PHE A 76 -12.08 -2.82 21.42
C PHE A 76 -11.68 -1.99 20.21
N ASN A 77 -12.39 -2.18 19.09
CA ASN A 77 -12.16 -1.45 17.85
C ASN A 77 -13.40 -0.62 17.51
N THR A 78 -13.16 0.58 17.02
CA THR A 78 -14.16 1.44 16.41
C THR A 78 -13.56 2.20 15.23
N ASP A 79 -14.39 2.63 14.30
CA ASP A 79 -14.02 3.29 13.04
C ASP A 79 -14.68 4.68 13.00
N LEU A 80 -14.03 5.68 12.45
CA LEU A 80 -14.60 7.00 12.26
C LEU A 80 -15.35 7.04 10.93
N LYS A 81 -16.62 7.43 10.97
CA LYS A 81 -17.47 7.51 9.78
C LYS A 81 -17.01 8.65 8.88
N ASP A 82 -16.91 8.36 7.58
CA ASP A 82 -16.57 9.32 6.53
C ASP A 82 -15.33 10.19 6.88
N PHE A 83 -14.28 9.55 7.38
CA PHE A 83 -13.12 10.19 8.02
C PHE A 83 -12.54 11.37 7.24
N PHE A 84 -12.21 11.19 5.95
CA PHE A 84 -11.66 12.27 5.13
C PHE A 84 -12.71 13.36 4.82
N PRO A 85 -13.93 13.03 4.33
CA PRO A 85 -14.95 14.03 4.04
C PRO A 85 -15.49 14.77 5.27
N SER A 86 -15.35 14.21 6.49
CA SER A 86 -15.73 14.93 7.72
C SER A 86 -14.81 16.10 8.06
N ILE A 87 -13.66 16.20 7.40
CA ILE A 87 -12.70 17.28 7.60
C ILE A 87 -12.96 18.40 6.58
N HIS A 88 -13.60 19.49 7.05
CA HIS A 88 -13.88 20.66 6.23
C HIS A 88 -12.63 21.51 5.99
N GLN A 89 -12.59 22.21 4.85
CA GLN A 89 -11.51 23.11 4.47
C GLN A 89 -11.18 24.16 5.55
N ALA A 90 -12.18 24.69 6.24
CA ALA A 90 -11.99 25.65 7.33
C ALA A 90 -11.14 25.08 8.48
N ARG A 91 -11.32 23.78 8.79
CA ARG A 91 -10.49 23.07 9.78
C ARG A 91 -9.05 22.93 9.33
N VAL A 92 -8.85 22.59 8.04
CA VAL A 92 -7.51 22.53 7.43
C VAL A 92 -6.85 23.90 7.48
N TRP A 93 -7.55 24.93 7.01
CA TRP A 93 -7.09 26.32 7.03
C TRP A 93 -6.65 26.78 8.42
N LYS A 94 -7.48 26.55 9.43
CA LYS A 94 -7.16 26.90 10.84
C LYS A 94 -5.95 26.12 11.33
N ARG A 95 -5.84 24.83 11.01
CA ARG A 95 -4.73 23.98 11.45
C ARG A 95 -3.39 24.42 10.85
N LEU A 96 -3.37 24.88 9.60
CA LEU A 96 -2.18 25.36 8.92
C LEU A 96 -1.59 26.63 9.58
N GLN A 97 -2.41 27.43 10.27
CA GLN A 97 -1.98 28.64 10.96
C GLN A 97 -1.45 28.39 12.38
N LEU A 98 -1.65 27.19 12.91
CA LEU A 98 -1.18 26.79 14.25
C LEU A 98 0.20 26.15 14.17
N LYS A 99 0.91 26.12 15.32
CA LYS A 99 2.16 25.36 15.45
C LYS A 99 1.97 23.91 14.99
N PRO A 100 2.95 23.30 14.31
CA PRO A 100 4.29 23.84 14.01
C PRO A 100 4.36 24.67 12.70
N LEU A 101 3.30 24.67 11.86
CA LEU A 101 3.35 25.24 10.50
C LEU A 101 3.35 26.77 10.48
N LEU A 102 2.52 27.42 11.30
CA LEU A 102 2.40 28.88 11.46
C LEU A 102 2.26 29.65 10.13
N PHE A 103 1.54 29.07 9.14
CA PHE A 103 1.35 29.71 7.86
C PHE A 103 0.57 31.01 8.03
N LYS A 104 1.05 32.10 7.41
CA LYS A 104 0.30 33.35 7.32
C LYS A 104 -0.98 33.15 6.51
N GLN A 105 -2.00 33.95 6.79
CA GLN A 105 -3.34 33.80 6.21
C GLN A 105 -3.38 33.65 4.68
N PRO A 106 -2.67 34.43 3.85
CA PRO A 106 -2.70 34.25 2.40
C PRO A 106 -2.22 32.86 1.95
N ILE A 107 -1.14 32.36 2.55
CA ILE A 107 -0.57 31.03 2.24
C ILE A 107 -1.50 29.93 2.73
N ALA A 108 -2.02 30.04 3.96
CA ALA A 108 -2.96 29.09 4.53
C ALA A 108 -4.23 28.94 3.67
N ASN A 109 -4.75 30.05 3.13
CA ASN A 109 -5.91 30.04 2.22
C ASN A 109 -5.63 29.25 0.94
N VAL A 110 -4.50 29.55 0.28
CA VAL A 110 -4.11 28.87 -0.95
C VAL A 110 -3.91 27.37 -0.71
N VAL A 111 -3.14 27.02 0.31
CA VAL A 111 -2.82 25.62 0.61
C VAL A 111 -4.06 24.82 1.03
N ALA A 112 -4.93 25.39 1.90
CA ALA A 112 -6.18 24.75 2.27
C ALA A 112 -7.10 24.54 1.04
N GLY A 113 -7.17 25.52 0.14
CA GLY A 113 -7.92 25.42 -1.10
C GLY A 113 -7.35 24.37 -2.08
N LEU A 114 -6.03 24.21 -2.16
CA LEU A 114 -5.38 23.18 -2.97
C LEU A 114 -5.64 21.77 -2.42
N CYS A 115 -5.60 21.62 -1.10
CA CYS A 115 -5.78 20.35 -0.41
C CYS A 115 -7.25 19.90 -0.24
N SER A 116 -8.21 20.77 -0.63
CA SER A 116 -9.64 20.48 -0.48
C SER A 116 -10.33 20.30 -1.83
N MET A 117 -11.39 19.53 -1.84
CA MET A 117 -12.27 19.35 -2.98
C MET A 117 -13.69 19.84 -2.68
N LYS A 118 -14.40 20.21 -3.72
CA LYS A 118 -15.81 20.57 -3.64
C LYS A 118 -16.66 19.29 -3.63
N GLU A 119 -17.54 19.18 -2.67
CA GLU A 119 -18.52 18.11 -2.53
C GLU A 119 -19.93 18.69 -2.57
N LYS A 120 -20.81 18.11 -3.39
CA LYS A 120 -22.24 18.43 -3.38
C LYS A 120 -22.94 17.55 -2.38
N MET A 121 -23.72 18.17 -1.50
CA MET A 121 -24.57 17.49 -0.55
C MET A 121 -25.92 17.09 -1.17
N GLU A 122 -26.64 16.19 -0.51
CA GLU A 122 -27.99 15.75 -0.94
C GLU A 122 -29.01 16.89 -0.96
N ASP A 123 -28.85 17.86 -0.06
CA ASP A 123 -29.65 19.09 0.02
C ASP A 123 -29.32 20.14 -1.06
N GLY A 124 -28.42 19.82 -1.99
CA GLY A 124 -27.92 20.73 -3.02
C GLY A 124 -26.85 21.72 -2.55
N SER A 125 -26.60 21.82 -1.25
CA SER A 125 -25.54 22.66 -0.71
C SER A 125 -24.15 22.18 -1.14
N VAL A 126 -23.16 23.04 -1.00
CA VAL A 126 -21.79 22.76 -1.39
C VAL A 126 -20.87 22.95 -0.19
N ARG A 127 -20.10 21.92 0.10
CA ARG A 127 -19.03 22.01 1.09
C ARG A 127 -17.66 21.71 0.47
N TYR A 128 -16.62 22.20 1.10
CA TYR A 128 -15.24 21.89 0.76
C TYR A 128 -14.65 20.98 1.82
N VAL A 129 -14.19 19.80 1.40
CA VAL A 129 -13.75 18.73 2.28
C VAL A 129 -12.41 18.15 1.85
N LEU A 130 -11.78 17.40 2.74
CA LEU A 130 -10.53 16.71 2.45
C LEU A 130 -10.79 15.51 1.51
N PRO A 131 -10.11 15.41 0.36
CA PRO A 131 -10.33 14.33 -0.61
C PRO A 131 -9.73 13.01 -0.14
N GLN A 132 -10.45 11.91 -0.33
CA GLN A 132 -9.92 10.56 -0.11
C GLN A 132 -9.12 10.10 -1.33
N GLY A 133 -7.80 10.36 -1.36
CA GLY A 133 -6.91 9.96 -2.45
C GLY A 133 -5.95 11.06 -2.93
N ALA A 134 -5.90 12.22 -2.26
CA ALA A 134 -4.86 13.21 -2.46
C ALA A 134 -3.60 12.87 -1.61
N PRO A 135 -2.39 13.20 -2.10
CA PRO A 135 -1.15 12.93 -1.37
C PRO A 135 -1.05 13.61 0.00
N THR A 136 -1.67 14.78 0.16
CA THR A 136 -1.64 15.59 1.37
C THR A 136 -2.63 15.13 2.44
N SER A 137 -3.70 14.44 2.05
CA SER A 137 -4.78 14.08 2.97
C SER A 137 -4.32 13.23 4.16
N PRO A 138 -3.45 12.22 4.01
CA PRO A 138 -2.96 11.43 5.15
C PRO A 138 -2.26 12.25 6.22
N THR A 139 -1.36 13.15 5.83
CA THR A 139 -0.61 13.99 6.77
C THR A 139 -1.53 15.03 7.43
N ILE A 140 -2.43 15.66 6.66
CA ILE A 140 -3.40 16.61 7.19
C ILE A 140 -4.34 15.95 8.21
N THR A 141 -4.81 14.71 7.96
CA THR A 141 -5.65 13.99 8.92
C THR A 141 -4.92 13.77 10.24
N ASN A 142 -3.64 13.38 10.22
CA ASN A 142 -2.85 13.24 11.44
C ASN A 142 -2.73 14.58 12.18
N MET A 143 -2.41 15.67 11.48
CA MET A 143 -2.34 17.01 12.09
C MET A 143 -3.65 17.45 12.75
N ILE A 144 -4.79 17.13 12.17
CA ILE A 144 -6.11 17.47 12.69
C ILE A 144 -6.47 16.58 13.89
N CYS A 145 -6.05 15.32 13.85
CA CYS A 145 -6.30 14.35 14.89
C CYS A 145 -5.38 14.47 16.11
N ASP A 146 -4.36 15.35 16.12
CA ASP A 146 -3.49 15.52 17.29
C ASP A 146 -4.26 15.76 18.59
N ASN A 147 -5.28 16.61 18.53
CA ASN A 147 -6.10 16.91 19.70
C ASN A 147 -6.99 15.73 20.09
N LEU A 148 -7.53 15.03 19.11
CA LEU A 148 -8.26 13.78 19.33
C LEU A 148 -7.37 12.74 20.01
N ASP A 149 -6.17 12.49 19.45
CA ASP A 149 -5.21 11.52 19.99
C ASP A 149 -4.81 11.84 21.43
N ARG A 150 -4.53 13.11 21.72
CA ARG A 150 -4.18 13.55 23.08
C ARG A 150 -5.31 13.30 24.07
N ARG A 151 -6.57 13.59 23.69
CA ARG A 151 -7.73 13.37 24.56
C ARG A 151 -8.05 11.89 24.74
N LEU A 152 -7.95 11.09 23.68
CA LEU A 152 -8.15 9.64 23.76
C LEU A 152 -7.02 8.94 24.52
N ALA A 153 -5.80 9.45 24.46
CA ALA A 153 -4.70 9.00 25.32
C ALA A 153 -4.95 9.31 26.79
N GLY A 154 -5.52 10.49 27.10
CA GLY A 154 -5.97 10.83 28.45
C GLY A 154 -7.06 9.89 28.97
N LEU A 155 -8.04 9.58 28.12
CA LEU A 155 -9.06 8.58 28.42
C LEU A 155 -8.45 7.20 28.68
N ALA A 156 -7.53 6.78 27.79
CA ALA A 156 -6.83 5.50 27.94
C ALA A 156 -6.07 5.41 29.27
N LYS A 157 -5.35 6.46 29.65
CA LYS A 157 -4.64 6.54 30.94
C LYS A 157 -5.61 6.44 32.12
N ARG A 158 -6.74 7.15 32.07
CA ARG A 158 -7.76 7.13 33.14
C ARG A 158 -8.32 5.73 33.40
N PHE A 159 -8.53 4.94 32.35
CA PHE A 159 -9.12 3.60 32.44
C PHE A 159 -8.08 2.47 32.43
N GLY A 160 -6.79 2.77 32.45
CA GLY A 160 -5.71 1.77 32.42
C GLY A 160 -5.71 0.91 31.15
N VAL A 161 -6.02 1.48 30.00
CA VAL A 161 -6.09 0.79 28.71
C VAL A 161 -5.04 1.31 27.74
N VAL A 162 -4.61 0.49 26.79
CA VAL A 162 -3.71 0.87 25.70
C VAL A 162 -4.53 1.45 24.54
N TYR A 163 -4.04 2.54 23.95
CA TYR A 163 -4.67 3.23 22.82
C TYR A 163 -3.76 3.34 21.62
N SER A 164 -4.31 3.17 20.44
CA SER A 164 -3.69 3.56 19.17
C SER A 164 -4.74 3.92 18.11
N ARG A 165 -4.31 4.70 17.10
CA ARG A 165 -5.13 5.03 15.92
C ARG A 165 -4.38 4.72 14.63
N TYR A 166 -5.02 3.97 13.75
CA TYR A 166 -4.53 3.72 12.40
C TYR A 166 -5.49 4.35 11.38
N ALA A 167 -5.19 5.56 10.93
CA ALA A 167 -6.10 6.38 10.12
C ALA A 167 -7.44 6.66 10.82
N ASP A 168 -8.52 6.07 10.30
CA ASP A 168 -9.88 6.09 10.85
C ASP A 168 -10.13 5.00 11.92
N ASP A 169 -9.32 3.94 11.93
CA ASP A 169 -9.44 2.84 12.90
C ASP A 169 -8.86 3.23 14.28
N ILE A 170 -9.69 3.24 15.30
CA ILE A 170 -9.34 3.48 16.71
C ILE A 170 -9.36 2.14 17.43
N THR A 171 -8.28 1.82 18.13
CA THR A 171 -8.16 0.57 18.90
C THR A 171 -7.81 0.87 20.35
N PHE A 172 -8.53 0.23 21.26
CA PHE A 172 -8.20 0.15 22.68
C PHE A 172 -8.04 -1.31 23.09
N SER A 173 -7.15 -1.59 24.05
CA SER A 173 -7.02 -2.94 24.60
C SER A 173 -6.66 -2.91 26.08
N SER A 174 -7.05 -3.96 26.81
CA SER A 174 -6.87 -4.04 28.26
C SER A 174 -6.94 -5.48 28.78
N MET A 175 -6.48 -5.67 30.00
CA MET A 175 -6.64 -6.93 30.71
C MET A 175 -8.05 -7.08 31.31
N TYR A 176 -8.75 -5.98 31.58
CA TYR A 176 -10.07 -5.94 32.20
C TYR A 176 -11.12 -5.36 31.27
N ASN A 177 -12.37 -5.78 31.43
CA ASN A 177 -13.47 -5.30 30.60
C ASN A 177 -14.01 -3.96 31.11
N VAL A 178 -13.56 -2.87 30.50
CA VAL A 178 -14.06 -1.50 30.73
C VAL A 178 -15.04 -1.02 29.65
N TYR A 179 -15.33 -1.87 28.65
CA TYR A 179 -15.99 -1.49 27.39
C TYR A 179 -17.49 -1.77 27.35
N HIS A 180 -18.15 -1.84 28.52
CA HIS A 180 -19.60 -2.06 28.56
C HIS A 180 -20.35 -0.97 27.77
N PRO A 181 -21.37 -1.31 26.95
CA PRO A 181 -22.08 -0.34 26.11
C PRO A 181 -22.63 0.89 26.86
N SER A 182 -23.17 0.70 28.03
CA SER A 182 -23.67 1.77 28.90
C SER A 182 -22.62 2.34 29.89
N GLY A 183 -21.38 1.81 29.81
CA GLY A 183 -20.28 2.18 30.72
C GLY A 183 -19.73 3.58 30.47
N GLU A 184 -19.06 4.14 31.47
CA GLU A 184 -18.50 5.48 31.44
C GLU A 184 -17.43 5.63 30.33
N PHE A 185 -16.61 4.60 30.10
CA PHE A 185 -15.63 4.59 29.04
C PHE A 185 -16.26 4.88 27.67
N ARG A 186 -17.33 4.16 27.31
CA ARG A 186 -18.01 4.34 26.01
C ARG A 186 -18.69 5.70 25.88
N LYS A 187 -19.29 6.21 26.94
CA LYS A 187 -19.91 7.54 26.98
C LYS A 187 -18.86 8.63 26.75
N GLU A 188 -17.75 8.55 27.48
CA GLU A 188 -16.67 9.53 27.34
C GLU A 188 -15.94 9.45 26.03
N LEU A 189 -15.68 8.23 25.49
CA LEU A 189 -15.13 8.02 24.16
C LEU A 189 -15.98 8.72 23.10
N LYS A 190 -17.29 8.48 23.13
CA LYS A 190 -18.25 9.09 22.18
C LYS A 190 -18.21 10.62 22.31
N ARG A 191 -18.29 11.15 23.52
CA ARG A 191 -18.21 12.60 23.78
C ARG A 191 -16.92 13.22 23.24
N ILE A 192 -15.78 12.56 23.42
CA ILE A 192 -14.50 13.05 22.91
C ILE A 192 -14.52 13.07 21.39
N VAL A 193 -14.92 11.98 20.73
CA VAL A 193 -14.94 11.87 19.26
C VAL A 193 -15.86 12.93 18.66
N GLU A 194 -17.09 13.08 19.18
CA GLU A 194 -18.06 14.07 18.72
C GLU A 194 -17.57 15.51 18.91
N SER A 195 -16.96 15.82 20.07
CA SER A 195 -16.39 17.15 20.34
C SER A 195 -15.22 17.52 19.42
N GLN A 196 -14.62 16.54 18.75
CA GLN A 196 -13.60 16.74 17.71
C GLN A 196 -14.20 16.73 16.30
N GLY A 197 -15.53 16.76 16.16
CA GLY A 197 -16.23 16.82 14.88
C GLY A 197 -16.14 15.53 14.06
N PHE A 198 -16.03 14.40 14.74
CA PHE A 198 -16.08 13.07 14.12
C PHE A 198 -17.29 12.29 14.65
N ILE A 199 -17.68 11.26 13.93
CA ILE A 199 -18.77 10.36 14.30
C ILE A 199 -18.22 8.93 14.34
N MET A 200 -18.51 8.20 15.42
CA MET A 200 -18.19 6.79 15.53
C MET A 200 -19.09 5.96 14.61
N ASN A 201 -18.52 4.95 13.97
CA ASN A 201 -19.27 3.97 13.19
C ASN A 201 -19.68 2.81 14.12
N GLU A 202 -20.89 2.90 14.65
CA GLU A 202 -21.40 1.90 15.60
C GLU A 202 -21.50 0.51 14.98
N ASP A 203 -21.83 0.40 13.68
CA ASP A 203 -21.94 -0.87 12.95
C ASP A 203 -20.61 -1.63 12.86
N LYS A 204 -19.49 -0.90 12.91
CA LYS A 204 -18.14 -1.47 12.90
C LYS A 204 -17.52 -1.54 14.28
N THR A 205 -18.17 -0.98 15.28
CA THR A 205 -17.68 -1.01 16.66
C THR A 205 -17.82 -2.42 17.23
N ARG A 206 -16.71 -2.99 17.70
CA ARG A 206 -16.69 -4.37 18.20
C ARG A 206 -15.76 -4.52 19.40
N LEU A 207 -16.20 -5.37 20.33
CA LEU A 207 -15.40 -5.86 21.45
C LEU A 207 -15.02 -7.33 21.20
N GLN A 208 -13.75 -7.60 21.15
CA GLN A 208 -13.18 -8.92 20.98
C GLN A 208 -12.58 -9.37 22.32
N LYS A 209 -12.91 -10.58 22.77
CA LYS A 209 -12.50 -11.11 24.07
C LYS A 209 -11.46 -12.21 23.89
N LEU A 210 -10.68 -12.48 24.93
CA LEU A 210 -9.83 -13.67 25.00
C LEU A 210 -10.67 -14.93 24.73
N GLY A 211 -10.10 -15.88 24.01
CA GLY A 211 -10.81 -17.08 23.52
C GLY A 211 -11.52 -16.88 22.18
N THR A 212 -11.71 -15.64 21.72
CA THR A 212 -12.16 -15.34 20.37
C THR A 212 -11.01 -14.78 19.50
N ARG A 213 -11.22 -14.71 18.21
CA ARG A 213 -10.22 -14.12 17.32
C ARG A 213 -10.14 -12.61 17.54
N GLN A 214 -9.05 -12.16 18.16
CA GLN A 214 -8.73 -10.74 18.32
C GLN A 214 -7.92 -10.25 17.13
N GLU A 215 -8.35 -9.16 16.52
CA GLU A 215 -7.75 -8.62 15.30
C GLU A 215 -7.63 -7.10 15.35
N VAL A 216 -6.44 -6.58 15.04
CA VAL A 216 -6.14 -5.16 14.92
C VAL A 216 -5.54 -4.89 13.54
N THR A 217 -6.14 -4.01 12.76
CA THR A 217 -5.71 -3.68 11.38
C THR A 217 -5.44 -4.90 10.49
N GLY A 218 -6.22 -5.97 10.65
CA GLY A 218 -6.10 -7.22 9.86
C GLY A 218 -5.07 -8.22 10.38
N ILE A 219 -4.44 -7.95 11.52
CA ILE A 219 -3.47 -8.83 12.18
C ILE A 219 -4.08 -9.42 13.45
N ILE A 220 -3.90 -10.71 13.65
CA ILE A 220 -4.33 -11.41 14.88
C ILE A 220 -3.36 -11.06 16.00
N VAL A 221 -3.90 -10.62 17.15
CA VAL A 221 -3.16 -10.08 18.29
C VAL A 221 -3.30 -10.94 19.55
N SER A 222 -3.22 -12.25 19.42
CA SER A 222 -3.14 -13.17 20.57
C SER A 222 -1.77 -13.04 21.27
N ASP A 223 -1.26 -14.09 21.88
CA ASP A 223 0.08 -14.13 22.51
C ASP A 223 1.20 -13.77 21.54
N LYS A 224 1.02 -14.12 20.27
CA LYS A 224 1.92 -13.76 19.17
C LYS A 224 1.12 -13.13 18.03
N LEU A 225 1.75 -12.18 17.32
CA LEU A 225 1.15 -11.66 16.10
C LEU A 225 1.04 -12.75 15.05
N ASN A 226 -0.11 -12.81 14.36
CA ASN A 226 -0.34 -13.84 13.37
C ASN A 226 -1.22 -13.29 12.22
N VAL A 227 -1.20 -14.01 11.11
CA VAL A 227 -2.15 -13.80 10.00
C VAL A 227 -3.28 -14.82 10.07
N SER A 228 -4.38 -14.59 9.34
CA SER A 228 -5.48 -15.57 9.31
C SER A 228 -5.01 -16.89 8.71
N GLN A 229 -5.54 -18.01 9.22
CA GLN A 229 -5.27 -19.34 8.67
C GLN A 229 -5.59 -19.44 7.17
N LYS A 230 -6.64 -18.72 6.73
CA LYS A 230 -6.98 -18.63 5.30
C LYS A 230 -5.84 -18.04 4.49
N TYR A 231 -5.16 -17.00 5.02
CA TYR A 231 -4.03 -16.36 4.34
C TYR A 231 -2.88 -17.33 4.05
N VAL A 232 -2.48 -18.10 5.07
CA VAL A 232 -1.43 -19.13 4.95
C VAL A 232 -1.87 -20.26 4.02
N ARG A 233 -3.12 -20.71 4.16
CA ARG A 233 -3.69 -21.79 3.33
C ARG A 233 -3.74 -21.40 1.86
N ASP A 234 -4.09 -20.15 1.54
CA ASP A 234 -4.13 -19.67 0.16
C ASP A 234 -2.74 -19.70 -0.50
N ILE A 235 -1.69 -19.32 0.23
CA ILE A 235 -0.29 -19.41 -0.26
C ILE A 235 0.08 -20.87 -0.46
N ARG A 236 -0.11 -21.71 0.56
CA ARG A 236 0.22 -23.14 0.52
C ARG A 236 -0.46 -23.87 -0.64
N ASN A 237 -1.73 -23.59 -0.88
CA ASN A 237 -2.49 -24.22 -1.96
C ASN A 237 -1.93 -23.88 -3.33
N ILE A 238 -1.55 -22.63 -3.58
CA ILE A 238 -0.98 -22.23 -4.87
C ILE A 238 0.40 -22.85 -5.08
N LEU A 239 1.27 -22.84 -4.04
CA LEU A 239 2.59 -23.49 -4.12
C LEU A 239 2.46 -25.01 -4.35
N TYR A 240 1.50 -25.67 -3.68
CA TYR A 240 1.23 -27.10 -3.90
C TYR A 240 0.79 -27.40 -5.34
N ILE A 241 -0.14 -26.61 -5.89
CA ILE A 241 -0.62 -26.78 -7.27
C ILE A 241 0.53 -26.54 -8.25
N TRP A 242 1.34 -25.51 -8.02
CA TRP A 242 2.50 -25.21 -8.84
C TRP A 242 3.52 -26.37 -8.83
N ARG A 243 3.86 -26.89 -7.66
CA ARG A 243 4.77 -28.03 -7.51
C ARG A 243 4.26 -29.31 -8.20
N LYS A 244 2.96 -29.62 -8.04
CA LYS A 244 2.39 -30.88 -8.53
C LYS A 244 1.96 -30.85 -10.00
N TYR A 245 1.45 -29.72 -10.48
CA TYR A 245 0.79 -29.61 -11.78
C TYR A 245 1.41 -28.55 -12.69
N GLY A 246 2.51 -27.96 -12.29
CA GLY A 246 3.23 -26.93 -13.05
C GLY A 246 2.66 -25.51 -12.92
N TYR A 247 3.46 -24.57 -13.42
CA TYR A 247 3.17 -23.13 -13.30
C TYR A 247 1.86 -22.72 -13.99
N ALA A 248 1.64 -23.18 -15.23
CA ALA A 248 0.44 -22.82 -15.99
C ALA A 248 -0.86 -23.22 -15.28
N THR A 249 -0.91 -24.43 -14.70
CA THR A 249 -2.06 -24.89 -13.93
C THR A 249 -2.27 -24.08 -12.66
N ALA A 250 -1.19 -23.75 -11.95
CA ALA A 250 -1.24 -22.89 -10.77
C ALA A 250 -1.75 -21.49 -11.11
N PHE A 251 -1.25 -20.89 -12.19
CA PHE A 251 -1.68 -19.58 -12.68
C PHE A 251 -3.16 -19.57 -13.05
N ASN A 252 -3.64 -20.55 -13.79
CA ASN A 252 -5.04 -20.68 -14.18
C ASN A 252 -5.99 -20.81 -12.97
N LYS A 253 -5.51 -21.40 -11.85
CA LYS A 253 -6.27 -21.48 -10.60
C LYS A 253 -6.18 -20.19 -9.77
N PHE A 254 -5.03 -19.53 -9.81
CA PHE A 254 -4.75 -18.28 -9.09
C PHE A 254 -5.48 -17.08 -9.69
N PHE A 255 -5.41 -16.90 -11.03
CA PHE A 255 -5.82 -15.66 -11.70
C PHE A 255 -7.31 -15.30 -11.50
N PRO A 256 -8.30 -16.20 -11.69
CA PRO A 256 -9.71 -15.88 -11.49
C PRO A 256 -10.00 -15.40 -10.07
N ARG A 257 -9.45 -16.08 -9.06
CA ARG A 257 -9.60 -15.69 -7.64
C ARG A 257 -8.96 -14.36 -7.32
N TYR A 258 -7.80 -14.08 -7.91
CA TYR A 258 -7.13 -12.79 -7.75
C TYR A 258 -7.93 -11.67 -8.39
N LYS A 259 -8.42 -11.86 -9.60
CA LYS A 259 -9.27 -10.89 -10.33
C LYS A 259 -10.55 -10.57 -9.56
N GLU A 260 -11.22 -11.60 -9.04
CA GLU A 260 -12.42 -11.45 -8.22
C GLU A 260 -12.15 -10.61 -6.96
N THR A 261 -11.04 -10.90 -6.26
CA THR A 261 -10.69 -10.24 -4.98
C THR A 261 -10.19 -8.82 -5.18
N LYS A 262 -9.47 -8.55 -6.27
CA LYS A 262 -8.80 -7.25 -6.51
C LYS A 262 -9.59 -6.30 -7.40
N GLY A 263 -10.61 -6.77 -8.13
CA GLY A 263 -11.62 -5.95 -8.83
C GLY A 263 -11.13 -4.95 -9.89
N HIS A 264 -9.84 -4.60 -9.89
CA HIS A 264 -9.25 -3.61 -10.79
C HIS A 264 -7.84 -4.02 -11.23
N VAL A 265 -7.73 -5.19 -11.79
CA VAL A 265 -6.50 -5.57 -12.51
C VAL A 265 -6.46 -4.73 -13.79
N LYS A 266 -5.74 -3.60 -13.72
CA LYS A 266 -5.51 -2.75 -14.88
C LYS A 266 -4.51 -3.43 -15.81
N LYS A 267 -4.86 -3.51 -17.10
CA LYS A 267 -3.97 -3.85 -18.22
C LYS A 267 -2.94 -4.96 -17.92
N GLY A 268 -3.30 -6.19 -18.26
CA GLY A 268 -2.45 -7.36 -18.19
C GLY A 268 -2.75 -8.29 -17.02
N ASN A 269 -2.28 -9.52 -17.13
CA ASN A 269 -2.39 -10.51 -16.08
C ASN A 269 -1.39 -10.16 -14.95
N PRO A 270 -1.80 -10.24 -13.67
CA PRO A 270 -0.85 -10.08 -12.58
C PRO A 270 0.15 -11.23 -12.63
N ASP A 271 1.41 -10.92 -12.44
CA ASP A 271 2.43 -11.95 -12.27
C ASP A 271 2.18 -12.68 -10.94
N MET A 272 1.96 -13.99 -11.02
CA MET A 272 1.70 -14.84 -9.87
C MET A 272 2.90 -14.91 -8.93
N VAL A 273 4.12 -14.93 -9.47
CA VAL A 273 5.37 -14.99 -8.69
C VAL A 273 5.49 -13.75 -7.81
N ASN A 274 5.35 -12.57 -8.40
CA ASN A 274 5.42 -11.31 -7.66
C ASN A 274 4.31 -11.17 -6.61
N VAL A 275 3.10 -11.67 -6.90
CA VAL A 275 2.01 -11.66 -5.91
C VAL A 275 2.28 -12.62 -4.76
N LEU A 276 2.83 -13.79 -5.02
CA LEU A 276 3.20 -14.77 -3.98
C LEU A 276 4.36 -14.25 -3.14
N ASP A 277 5.39 -13.67 -3.76
CA ASP A 277 6.51 -13.07 -3.03
C ASP A 277 6.02 -11.94 -2.11
N GLY A 278 5.19 -11.02 -2.61
CA GLY A 278 4.57 -9.98 -1.79
C GLY A 278 3.73 -10.53 -0.63
N LYS A 279 3.07 -11.68 -0.81
CA LYS A 279 2.36 -12.36 0.28
C LYS A 279 3.31 -12.99 1.31
N LEU A 280 4.42 -13.58 0.86
CA LEU A 280 5.45 -14.13 1.75
C LEU A 280 6.16 -13.02 2.51
N MET A 281 6.48 -11.89 1.87
CA MET A 281 7.02 -10.72 2.55
C MET A 281 6.08 -10.16 3.62
N TYR A 282 4.77 -10.12 3.37
CA TYR A 282 3.80 -9.74 4.39
C TYR A 282 3.75 -10.76 5.54
N LEU A 283 3.83 -12.06 5.24
CA LEU A 283 3.90 -13.11 6.25
C LEU A 283 5.15 -12.96 7.15
N LYS A 284 6.32 -12.72 6.54
CA LYS A 284 7.57 -12.41 7.22
C LYS A 284 7.42 -11.18 8.14
N MET A 285 6.82 -10.10 7.61
CA MET A 285 6.62 -8.86 8.36
C MET A 285 5.77 -9.07 9.62
N VAL A 286 4.74 -9.94 9.55
CA VAL A 286 3.81 -10.16 10.68
C VAL A 286 4.36 -11.16 11.69
N LYS A 287 4.93 -12.28 11.23
CA LYS A 287 5.32 -13.40 12.08
C LYS A 287 6.81 -13.40 12.47
N GLY A 288 7.63 -12.62 11.79
CA GLY A 288 9.08 -12.61 11.93
C GLY A 288 9.76 -13.47 10.86
N GLU A 289 11.06 -13.24 10.67
CA GLU A 289 11.86 -13.96 9.67
C GLU A 289 12.20 -15.39 10.09
N ASP A 290 12.24 -15.67 11.39
CA ASP A 290 12.54 -16.99 11.95
C ASP A 290 11.28 -17.89 12.09
N ASP A 291 10.10 -17.41 11.67
CA ASP A 291 8.88 -18.21 11.79
C ASP A 291 8.92 -19.44 10.89
N SER A 292 8.72 -20.62 11.48
CA SER A 292 8.82 -21.91 10.79
C SER A 292 7.85 -22.07 9.61
N VAL A 293 6.67 -21.42 9.67
CA VAL A 293 5.68 -21.45 8.58
C VAL A 293 6.17 -20.57 7.43
N TYR A 294 6.69 -19.39 7.74
CA TYR A 294 7.28 -18.51 6.73
C TYR A 294 8.46 -19.19 6.04
N LEU A 295 9.46 -19.67 6.81
CA LEU A 295 10.66 -20.30 6.27
C LEU A 295 10.34 -21.46 5.33
N ARG A 296 9.43 -22.35 5.75
CA ARG A 296 9.02 -23.50 4.93
C ARG A 296 8.34 -23.07 3.62
N LEU A 297 7.44 -22.09 3.66
CA LEU A 297 6.74 -21.59 2.47
C LEU A 297 7.67 -20.81 1.54
N LYS A 298 8.62 -20.07 2.12
CA LYS A 298 9.62 -19.32 1.35
C LYS A 298 10.58 -20.28 0.65
N MET A 299 11.08 -21.30 1.33
CA MET A 299 11.93 -22.34 0.72
C MET A 299 11.22 -23.02 -0.45
N GLN A 300 9.95 -23.45 -0.27
CA GLN A 300 9.17 -24.04 -1.35
C GLN A 300 8.97 -23.09 -2.54
N PHE A 301 8.77 -21.82 -2.26
CA PHE A 301 8.62 -20.81 -3.28
C PHE A 301 9.92 -20.60 -4.07
N ASP A 302 11.07 -20.51 -3.37
CA ASP A 302 12.38 -20.28 -3.99
C ASP A 302 12.80 -21.50 -4.86
N GLU A 303 12.57 -22.73 -4.37
CA GLU A 303 12.78 -23.96 -5.17
C GLU A 303 11.99 -23.92 -6.48
N LEU A 304 10.70 -23.50 -6.41
CA LEU A 304 9.84 -23.43 -7.59
C LEU A 304 10.25 -22.30 -8.55
N CYS A 305 10.72 -21.18 -8.03
CA CYS A 305 11.26 -20.10 -8.85
C CYS A 305 12.54 -20.55 -9.57
N ASN A 306 13.47 -21.22 -8.87
CA ASN A 306 14.69 -21.73 -9.47
C ASN A 306 14.39 -22.77 -10.57
N SER A 307 13.42 -23.66 -10.35
CA SER A 307 13.02 -24.62 -11.37
C SER A 307 12.37 -24.01 -12.62
N LEU A 308 11.85 -22.79 -12.54
CA LEU A 308 11.39 -22.04 -13.73
C LEU A 308 12.56 -21.54 -14.57
N HIS A 309 13.70 -21.24 -13.94
CA HIS A 309 14.92 -20.78 -14.63
C HIS A 309 15.68 -21.97 -15.24
N ASP A 310 15.56 -23.18 -14.65
CA ASP A 310 16.30 -24.38 -15.08
C ASP A 310 15.58 -25.21 -16.16
N ASN A 311 14.40 -24.78 -16.64
CA ASN A 311 13.66 -25.50 -17.68
C ASN A 311 14.29 -25.35 -19.07
N THR A 312 15.55 -25.83 -19.20
CA THR A 312 16.15 -26.17 -20.48
C THR A 312 15.69 -27.57 -20.89
N ARG A 313 14.77 -27.67 -21.85
CA ARG A 313 14.42 -28.96 -22.45
C ARG A 313 15.42 -29.30 -23.53
N THR A 314 16.28 -30.27 -23.27
CA THR A 314 17.12 -30.88 -24.31
C THR A 314 16.24 -31.83 -25.14
N THR A 315 16.11 -31.57 -26.44
CA THR A 315 15.44 -32.48 -27.36
C THR A 315 16.40 -33.62 -27.78
N GLN A 316 15.85 -34.72 -28.30
CA GLN A 316 16.63 -35.89 -28.79
C GLN A 316 17.64 -35.54 -29.87
N HIS A 317 17.67 -34.33 -30.39
CA HIS A 317 18.58 -33.83 -31.43
C HIS A 317 19.64 -32.85 -30.92
N GLY A 318 19.83 -32.75 -29.59
CA GLY A 318 20.83 -31.85 -28.98
C GLY A 318 20.52 -30.38 -29.06
N ILE A 319 19.32 -29.99 -29.48
CA ILE A 319 18.87 -28.60 -29.51
C ILE A 319 18.23 -28.24 -28.16
N THR A 320 18.80 -27.28 -27.47
CA THR A 320 18.27 -26.79 -26.18
C THR A 320 17.36 -25.60 -26.46
N TYR A 321 16.08 -25.73 -26.15
CA TYR A 321 15.14 -24.61 -26.19
C TYR A 321 15.13 -23.96 -24.81
N VAL A 322 15.51 -22.71 -24.76
CA VAL A 322 15.36 -21.88 -23.56
C VAL A 322 14.04 -21.14 -23.68
N GLU A 323 13.03 -21.59 -22.95
CA GLU A 323 11.80 -20.82 -22.79
C GLU A 323 12.13 -19.69 -21.81
N THR A 324 12.57 -18.54 -22.33
CA THR A 324 12.78 -17.34 -21.53
C THR A 324 11.44 -16.77 -21.13
N LEU A 325 10.94 -17.18 -19.96
CA LEU A 325 9.92 -16.40 -19.28
C LEU A 325 10.51 -15.01 -18.98
N PRO A 326 9.69 -13.95 -19.02
CA PRO A 326 10.18 -12.62 -18.70
C PRO A 326 10.75 -12.61 -17.28
N VAL A 327 12.07 -12.53 -17.19
CA VAL A 327 12.78 -12.40 -15.91
C VAL A 327 12.55 -10.99 -15.42
N LEU A 328 11.86 -10.86 -14.29
CA LEU A 328 11.77 -9.60 -13.57
C LEU A 328 12.93 -9.56 -12.57
N GLU A 329 14.04 -8.95 -13.00
CA GLU A 329 15.13 -8.66 -12.08
C GLU A 329 14.82 -7.42 -11.25
N PHE A 330 14.86 -7.57 -9.92
CA PHE A 330 14.72 -6.49 -8.97
C PHE A 330 16.09 -6.11 -8.45
N GLU A 331 16.72 -5.10 -9.00
CA GLU A 331 17.89 -4.48 -8.40
C GLU A 331 17.48 -3.43 -7.38
N ARG A 332 17.86 -3.62 -6.12
CA ARG A 332 17.84 -2.57 -5.10
C ARG A 332 19.14 -1.78 -5.20
N LYS A 333 19.10 -0.60 -5.79
CA LYS A 333 20.17 0.39 -5.65
C LYS A 333 19.80 1.35 -4.52
N ASN A 334 20.61 1.33 -3.44
CA ASN A 334 20.59 2.31 -2.35
C ASN A 334 19.21 2.54 -1.71
N ASN A 335 18.62 1.54 -1.08
CA ASN A 335 17.40 1.60 -0.24
C ASN A 335 16.18 2.42 -0.73
N THR A 336 16.24 3.09 -1.87
CA THR A 336 15.26 4.07 -2.34
C THR A 336 14.75 3.88 -3.76
N ALA A 337 15.30 2.97 -4.56
CA ALA A 337 14.84 2.71 -5.92
C ALA A 337 14.63 1.21 -6.19
N ILE A 338 13.49 0.86 -6.76
CA ILE A 338 13.22 -0.47 -7.31
C ILE A 338 13.23 -0.32 -8.83
N THR A 339 14.18 -0.97 -9.50
CA THR A 339 14.21 -1.05 -10.96
C THR A 339 13.53 -2.34 -11.40
N ILE A 340 12.44 -2.22 -12.15
CA ILE A 340 11.76 -3.37 -12.74
C ILE A 340 12.24 -3.48 -14.19
N VAL A 341 12.98 -4.53 -14.49
CA VAL A 341 13.38 -4.87 -15.86
C VAL A 341 12.37 -5.88 -16.40
N THR A 342 11.55 -5.48 -17.36
CA THR A 342 10.65 -6.40 -18.06
C THR A 342 11.29 -6.79 -19.40
N THR A 343 11.70 -8.04 -19.54
CA THR A 343 12.02 -8.62 -20.84
C THR A 343 10.74 -9.17 -21.46
N LYS A 344 10.38 -8.73 -22.66
CA LYS A 344 9.33 -9.40 -23.45
C LYS A 344 9.94 -10.66 -24.04
N PRO A 345 9.31 -11.83 -23.93
CA PRO A 345 9.70 -12.99 -24.69
C PRO A 345 9.45 -12.66 -26.17
N LYS A 346 10.51 -12.51 -26.95
CA LYS A 346 10.44 -12.49 -28.41
C LYS A 346 11.31 -13.63 -28.89
N GLU A 347 10.63 -14.58 -29.51
CA GLU A 347 11.19 -15.60 -30.36
C GLU A 347 12.10 -16.65 -29.71
N PHE A 348 11.84 -17.90 -30.07
CA PHE A 348 12.64 -19.05 -29.66
C PHE A 348 14.05 -18.94 -30.27
N TYR A 349 15.06 -18.89 -29.42
CA TYR A 349 16.46 -18.99 -29.90
C TYR A 349 16.94 -20.44 -29.77
N THR A 350 17.49 -20.96 -30.83
CA THR A 350 18.16 -22.25 -30.84
C THR A 350 19.59 -22.05 -30.34
N VAL A 351 19.92 -22.56 -29.15
CA VAL A 351 21.31 -22.53 -28.66
C VAL A 351 21.93 -23.89 -28.93
N HIS A 352 22.98 -23.90 -29.72
CA HIS A 352 23.76 -25.10 -29.91
C HIS A 352 24.57 -25.47 -28.66
N THR A 353 24.91 -26.75 -28.49
CA THR A 353 25.67 -27.22 -27.33
C THR A 353 27.00 -26.44 -27.20
N PRO A 354 27.57 -26.33 -25.98
CA PRO A 354 28.76 -25.51 -25.74
C PRO A 354 30.02 -25.86 -26.59
N GLN A 355 30.02 -27.03 -27.22
CA GLN A 355 31.12 -27.47 -28.11
C GLN A 355 31.03 -26.91 -29.55
N GLU A 356 29.88 -26.36 -29.95
CA GLU A 356 29.63 -25.84 -31.31
C GLU A 356 29.36 -24.34 -31.36
N ALA A 357 29.28 -23.66 -30.21
CA ALA A 357 29.07 -22.22 -30.16
C ALA A 357 30.37 -21.49 -30.50
N THR A 358 30.45 -20.92 -31.69
CA THR A 358 31.54 -20.02 -32.07
C THR A 358 31.40 -18.67 -31.37
N GLU A 359 32.52 -17.93 -31.19
CA GLU A 359 32.53 -16.59 -30.61
C GLU A 359 31.53 -15.62 -31.26
N ASP A 360 31.27 -15.78 -32.55
CA ASP A 360 30.30 -14.98 -33.30
C ASP A 360 28.85 -15.23 -32.85
N THR A 361 28.53 -16.49 -32.48
CA THR A 361 27.17 -16.84 -31.97
C THR A 361 26.95 -16.24 -30.59
N GLN A 362 27.96 -16.19 -29.73
CA GLN A 362 27.87 -15.54 -28.42
C GLN A 362 27.76 -14.02 -28.56
N LYS A 363 28.44 -13.41 -29.52
CA LYS A 363 28.37 -11.98 -29.80
C LYS A 363 26.99 -11.58 -30.34
N SER A 364 26.41 -12.38 -31.25
CA SER A 364 25.07 -12.13 -31.79
C SER A 364 23.98 -12.26 -30.71
N ILE A 365 24.15 -13.16 -29.75
CA ILE A 365 23.24 -13.31 -28.59
C ILE A 365 23.34 -12.09 -27.64
N SER A 366 24.55 -11.59 -27.38
CA SER A 366 24.77 -10.43 -26.53
C SER A 366 24.31 -9.10 -27.18
N GLU A 367 24.42 -8.96 -28.48
CA GLU A 367 23.98 -7.77 -29.20
C GLU A 367 22.47 -7.69 -29.43
N ASN A 368 21.77 -8.83 -29.47
CA ASN A 368 20.31 -8.88 -29.59
C ASN A 368 19.59 -8.81 -28.26
N PHE A 369 20.29 -8.88 -27.13
CA PHE A 369 19.75 -8.67 -25.77
C PHE A 369 19.77 -7.18 -25.42
N ILE A 370 19.02 -6.36 -26.13
CA ILE A 370 18.74 -4.99 -25.72
C ILE A 370 17.46 -4.99 -24.90
N PRO A 371 17.53 -4.70 -23.60
CA PRO A 371 16.33 -4.58 -22.77
C PRO A 371 15.48 -3.41 -23.26
N HIS A 372 14.29 -3.70 -23.74
CA HIS A 372 13.47 -2.75 -24.49
C HIS A 372 12.87 -1.61 -23.66
N ARG A 373 12.86 -1.63 -22.32
CA ARG A 373 12.49 -0.48 -21.46
C ARG A 373 12.93 -0.66 -20.01
N TYR A 374 13.71 0.26 -19.53
CA TYR A 374 13.94 0.47 -18.10
C TYR A 374 12.90 1.47 -17.57
N ALA A 375 12.15 1.10 -16.57
CA ALA A 375 11.35 2.05 -15.77
C ALA A 375 11.91 2.07 -14.36
N SER A 376 12.63 3.13 -13.99
CA SER A 376 13.07 3.34 -12.62
C SER A 376 12.07 4.24 -11.91
N PHE A 377 11.52 3.76 -10.80
CA PHE A 377 10.71 4.58 -9.90
C PHE A 377 11.56 4.95 -8.68
N LYS A 378 11.95 6.21 -8.57
CA LYS A 378 12.44 6.76 -7.31
C LYS A 378 11.24 7.17 -6.48
N LEU A 379 11.17 6.73 -5.24
CA LEU A 379 10.34 7.38 -4.22
C LEU A 379 10.89 8.80 -4.02
N GLY A 380 10.25 9.79 -4.63
CA GLY A 380 10.73 11.17 -4.64
C GLY A 380 10.99 11.75 -6.03
N GLY A 381 10.36 11.23 -7.08
CA GLY A 381 10.16 11.87 -8.40
C GLY A 381 11.38 12.38 -9.13
N ARG A 382 11.79 11.71 -10.13
CA ARG A 382 12.14 12.21 -11.48
C ARG A 382 12.25 10.99 -12.38
N MET A 383 11.37 10.90 -13.36
CA MET A 383 11.65 10.01 -14.50
C MET A 383 12.87 10.56 -15.22
N GLN A 384 14.01 9.89 -15.10
CA GLN A 384 15.07 10.07 -16.08
C GLN A 384 14.69 9.22 -17.29
N LYS A 385 14.24 9.86 -18.35
CA LYS A 385 14.21 9.25 -19.68
C LYS A 385 15.65 8.96 -20.06
N ALA A 386 15.98 7.69 -20.23
CA ALA A 386 17.26 7.29 -20.76
C ALA A 386 17.47 7.96 -22.13
N SER A 387 18.64 8.55 -22.32
CA SER A 387 19.07 9.34 -23.46
C SER A 387 19.37 8.49 -24.68
N VAL A 388 18.36 7.90 -25.29
CA VAL A 388 18.52 7.21 -26.59
C VAL A 388 18.20 8.15 -27.77
N LYS A 389 17.61 9.34 -27.53
CA LYS A 389 17.29 10.30 -28.60
C LYS A 389 18.44 11.22 -29.02
N LYS A 390 19.57 11.26 -28.30
CA LYS A 390 20.69 12.15 -28.66
C LYS A 390 21.68 11.55 -29.65
N LYS A 391 21.75 10.24 -29.86
CA LYS A 391 22.63 9.64 -30.83
C LYS A 391 22.10 9.72 -32.26
N LYS A 392 20.79 9.63 -32.49
CA LYS A 392 20.22 9.71 -33.83
C LYS A 392 20.24 11.13 -34.45
N LYS A 393 20.29 12.17 -33.63
CA LYS A 393 20.35 13.56 -34.11
C LYS A 393 21.77 14.01 -34.49
N LYS A 394 22.80 13.32 -33.99
CA LYS A 394 24.19 13.63 -34.35
C LYS A 394 24.67 12.91 -35.61
N GLU A 395 24.08 11.77 -35.96
CA GLU A 395 24.38 11.03 -37.20
C GLU A 395 23.68 11.66 -38.42
N ASP A 396 22.60 12.42 -38.23
CA ASP A 396 21.90 13.12 -39.32
C ASP A 396 22.45 14.55 -39.59
N GLU A 397 23.23 15.12 -38.66
CA GLU A 397 23.91 16.41 -38.87
C GLU A 397 25.31 16.27 -39.51
N ASP A 398 25.94 15.09 -39.41
CA ASP A 398 27.23 14.80 -40.05
C ASP A 398 27.11 14.26 -41.49
N ARG A 399 25.88 14.24 -42.07
CA ARG A 399 25.58 13.80 -43.43
C ARG A 399 24.96 14.89 -44.32
N LYS A 400 25.15 16.17 -43.97
CA LYS A 400 24.83 17.27 -44.90
C LYS A 400 26.04 18.12 -45.21
#